data_38125f2bc663b975425fdaf572aa6ca6
#
_entry.id   38125f2bc663b975425fdaf572aa6ca6
#
_cell.length_a   1.000
_cell.length_b   1.000
_cell.length_c   1.000
_cell.angle_alpha   90.00
_cell.angle_beta   90.00
_cell.angle_gamma   90.00
#
_symmetry.space_group_name_H-M   'P 1'
#
loop_
_entity.id
_entity.type
_entity.pdbx_description
1 polymer ?
#
loop_
_entity_poly.entity_id
_entity_poly.type
_entity_poly.pdbx_seq_one_letter_code
_entity_poly.pdbx_strand_id
1 'polypeptide(L)'
;MCKSIIISIIFLLSLIFNLPVLAEDSESIWGSLKYSKTYLRTGPSKDNKVMWVYKKKGLPVKLMRTKGDWKEVILPKNQKGWINSSQFSKIRTALISDNVSETEKVLKNHKPLSIKDKNKNPIAYVHKGVIVKLISCSNDLCEVGLDIKKEKYFFRNSYSLNGYIEKNNLWGVE
;
A
#
# COMPACT_ATOMS: atom_id res chain seq x y z
N MET A 1 16.54 61.17 -14.80
CA MET A 1 16.48 59.95 -15.61
C MET A 1 16.93 58.70 -14.85
N CYS A 2 17.91 58.74 -13.96
CA CYS A 2 18.43 57.54 -13.25
C CYS A 2 17.46 56.90 -12.24
N LYS A 3 16.64 57.67 -11.51
CA LYS A 3 15.68 57.14 -10.51
C LYS A 3 14.53 56.35 -11.11
N SER A 4 14.07 56.68 -12.32
CA SER A 4 12.97 55.99 -13.00
C SER A 4 13.37 54.58 -13.48
N ILE A 5 14.63 54.43 -13.89
CA ILE A 5 15.17 53.15 -14.37
C ILE A 5 15.33 52.14 -13.20
N ILE A 6 15.77 52.61 -12.01
CA ILE A 6 15.93 51.77 -10.81
C ILE A 6 14.60 51.26 -10.32
N ILE A 7 13.55 52.06 -10.31
CA ILE A 7 12.19 51.64 -9.90
C ILE A 7 11.63 50.59 -10.87
N SER A 8 11.88 50.76 -12.19
CA SER A 8 11.45 49.79 -13.20
C SER A 8 12.14 48.41 -13.05
N ILE A 9 13.43 48.43 -12.70
CA ILE A 9 14.21 47.18 -12.49
C ILE A 9 13.73 46.45 -11.23
N ILE A 10 13.43 47.15 -10.13
CA ILE A 10 12.90 46.57 -8.90
C ILE A 10 11.52 45.94 -9.13
N PHE A 11 10.68 46.57 -9.94
CA PHE A 11 9.34 46.06 -10.30
C PHE A 11 9.44 44.79 -11.16
N LEU A 12 10.40 44.74 -12.08
CA LEU A 12 10.64 43.57 -12.93
C LEU A 12 11.18 42.37 -12.10
N LEU A 13 12.02 42.63 -11.10
CA LEU A 13 12.58 41.59 -10.22
C LEU A 13 11.51 40.96 -9.30
N SER A 14 10.47 41.71 -8.91
CA SER A 14 9.40 41.23 -8.07
C SER A 14 8.43 40.25 -8.78
N LEU A 15 8.35 40.33 -10.11
CA LEU A 15 7.52 39.42 -10.91
C LEU A 15 8.10 37.99 -11.05
N ILE A 16 9.42 37.86 -10.87
CA ILE A 16 10.08 36.54 -11.02
C ILE A 16 9.88 35.62 -9.80
N PHE A 17 9.50 36.19 -8.65
CA PHE A 17 9.35 35.42 -7.39
C PHE A 17 7.99 34.73 -7.20
N ASN A 18 7.05 34.85 -8.15
CA ASN A 18 5.72 34.26 -8.06
C ASN A 18 5.53 33.05 -9.00
N LEU A 19 6.58 32.29 -9.28
CA LEU A 19 6.39 31.01 -9.94
C LEU A 19 5.70 30.06 -8.95
N PRO A 20 4.52 29.51 -9.27
CA PRO A 20 3.93 28.48 -8.43
C PRO A 20 4.91 27.30 -8.42
N VAL A 21 5.39 26.95 -7.24
CA VAL A 21 6.05 25.67 -7.04
C VAL A 21 5.00 24.62 -7.37
N LEU A 22 5.11 24.01 -8.55
CA LEU A 22 4.35 22.81 -8.88
C LEU A 22 4.77 21.78 -7.84
N ALA A 23 3.93 21.59 -6.83
CA ALA A 23 4.06 20.45 -5.95
C ALA A 23 3.92 19.23 -6.86
N GLU A 24 5.03 18.52 -7.09
CA GLU A 24 5.04 17.25 -7.76
C GLU A 24 4.17 16.33 -6.90
N ASP A 25 2.96 16.06 -7.38
CA ASP A 25 2.06 15.08 -6.80
C ASP A 25 2.81 13.75 -6.86
N SER A 26 3.49 13.41 -5.78
CA SER A 26 4.21 12.15 -5.69
C SER A 26 3.18 11.05 -5.72
N GLU A 27 2.97 10.49 -6.92
CA GLU A 27 2.12 9.34 -7.15
C GLU A 27 2.43 8.28 -6.08
N SER A 28 1.46 8.01 -5.24
CA SER A 28 1.67 7.15 -4.09
C SER A 28 1.97 5.74 -4.57
N ILE A 29 3.20 5.30 -4.34
CA ILE A 29 3.68 4.01 -4.83
C ILE A 29 3.30 2.93 -3.82
N TRP A 30 2.42 2.03 -4.23
CA TRP A 30 2.10 0.84 -3.48
C TRP A 30 3.04 -0.32 -3.81
N GLY A 31 3.37 -1.11 -2.81
CA GLY A 31 4.15 -2.32 -2.93
C GLY A 31 3.86 -3.29 -1.80
N SER A 32 4.81 -4.15 -1.48
CA SER A 32 4.65 -5.14 -0.41
C SER A 32 5.95 -5.42 0.33
N LEU A 33 5.87 -6.02 1.51
CA LEU A 33 7.04 -6.50 2.23
C LEU A 33 7.63 -7.73 1.53
N LYS A 34 8.92 -7.65 1.19
CA LYS A 34 9.62 -8.70 0.43
C LYS A 34 9.87 -9.97 1.23
N TYR A 35 10.12 -9.82 2.53
CA TYR A 35 10.53 -10.93 3.40
C TYR A 35 9.49 -11.21 4.49
N SER A 36 9.56 -12.40 5.05
CA SER A 36 8.72 -12.83 6.18
C SER A 36 9.05 -12.11 7.49
N LYS A 37 10.22 -11.47 7.60
CA LYS A 37 10.63 -10.68 8.77
C LYS A 37 11.13 -9.31 8.31
N THR A 38 10.44 -8.25 8.72
CA THR A 38 10.76 -6.86 8.38
C THR A 38 10.71 -6.01 9.64
N TYR A 39 11.74 -5.20 9.84
CA TYR A 39 11.84 -4.26 10.96
C TYR A 39 11.35 -2.89 10.53
N LEU A 40 10.33 -2.36 11.20
CA LEU A 40 9.89 -0.98 11.07
C LEU A 40 10.59 -0.13 12.13
N ARG A 41 11.27 0.93 11.69
CA ARG A 41 12.09 1.79 12.56
C ARG A 41 11.55 3.20 12.63
N THR A 42 11.98 3.94 13.65
CA THR A 42 11.62 5.35 13.84
C THR A 42 12.28 6.29 12.84
N GLY A 43 13.38 5.89 12.20
CA GLY A 43 14.13 6.71 11.24
C GLY A 43 14.96 5.90 10.25
N PRO A 44 15.58 6.59 9.27
CA PRO A 44 16.28 5.98 8.15
C PRO A 44 17.73 5.60 8.51
N SER A 45 17.93 4.77 9.54
CA SER A 45 19.22 4.18 9.92
C SER A 45 19.01 2.86 10.65
N LYS A 46 20.04 2.01 10.66
CA LYS A 46 20.07 0.77 11.48
C LYS A 46 20.12 1.09 12.97
N ASP A 47 20.63 2.26 13.36
CA ASP A 47 20.77 2.72 14.75
C ASP A 47 19.43 3.23 15.32
N ASN A 48 18.49 3.58 14.44
CA ASN A 48 17.17 4.00 14.87
C ASN A 48 16.39 2.84 15.51
N LYS A 49 15.62 3.17 16.55
CA LYS A 49 14.84 2.21 17.33
C LYS A 49 13.88 1.42 16.44
N VAL A 50 13.81 0.10 16.64
CA VAL A 50 12.79 -0.76 16.04
C VAL A 50 11.48 -0.54 16.79
N MET A 51 10.44 -0.10 16.08
CA MET A 51 9.09 0.06 16.61
C MET A 51 8.30 -1.24 16.54
N TRP A 52 8.37 -1.91 15.39
CA TRP A 52 7.63 -3.14 15.11
C TRP A 52 8.44 -4.14 14.32
N VAL A 53 8.13 -5.41 14.50
CA VAL A 53 8.66 -6.51 13.68
C VAL A 53 7.50 -7.20 12.99
N TYR A 54 7.39 -6.99 11.68
CA TYR A 54 6.37 -7.67 10.86
C TYR A 54 6.88 -9.04 10.45
N LYS A 55 6.07 -10.08 10.71
CA LYS A 55 6.39 -11.48 10.38
C LYS A 55 5.51 -11.99 9.22
N LYS A 56 5.23 -11.15 8.22
CA LYS A 56 4.30 -11.49 7.15
C LYS A 56 4.83 -11.01 5.79
N LYS A 57 5.33 -11.94 4.98
CA LYS A 57 5.72 -11.67 3.59
C LYS A 57 4.50 -11.24 2.77
N GLY A 58 4.69 -10.30 1.85
CA GLY A 58 3.64 -9.83 0.96
C GLY A 58 2.66 -8.85 1.63
N LEU A 59 2.86 -8.44 2.88
CA LEU A 59 2.01 -7.43 3.50
C LEU A 59 2.07 -6.14 2.66
N PRO A 60 0.93 -5.61 2.18
CA PRO A 60 0.92 -4.39 1.39
C PRO A 60 1.49 -3.22 2.18
N VAL A 61 2.15 -2.29 1.50
CA VAL A 61 2.71 -1.06 2.09
C VAL A 61 2.57 0.09 1.09
N LYS A 62 2.26 1.27 1.59
CA LYS A 62 2.28 2.51 0.83
C LYS A 62 3.62 3.19 1.04
N LEU A 63 4.38 3.42 -0.04
CA LEU A 63 5.63 4.18 -0.01
C LEU A 63 5.30 5.67 0.03
N MET A 64 5.86 6.38 1.00
CA MET A 64 5.70 7.82 1.15
C MET A 64 6.88 8.59 0.56
N ARG A 65 8.10 8.17 0.91
CA ARG A 65 9.34 8.79 0.42
C ARG A 65 10.52 7.85 0.59
N THR A 66 11.61 8.18 -0.11
CA THR A 66 12.88 7.45 -0.03
C THR A 66 13.97 8.39 0.47
N LYS A 67 14.86 7.89 1.35
CA LYS A 67 16.05 8.59 1.80
C LYS A 67 17.23 7.61 1.83
N GLY A 68 18.13 7.72 0.85
CA GLY A 68 19.20 6.73 0.64
C GLY A 68 18.64 5.31 0.53
N ASP A 69 19.17 4.41 1.32
CA ASP A 69 18.74 2.99 1.37
C ASP A 69 17.47 2.74 2.19
N TRP A 70 16.74 3.78 2.55
CA TRP A 70 15.58 3.67 3.42
C TRP A 70 14.32 4.20 2.75
N LYS A 71 13.21 3.53 3.04
CA LYS A 71 11.87 3.88 2.57
C LYS A 71 10.96 4.15 3.77
N GLU A 72 10.38 5.35 3.79
CA GLU A 72 9.29 5.65 4.71
C GLU A 72 8.01 5.06 4.13
N VAL A 73 7.33 4.24 4.91
CA VAL A 73 6.15 3.51 4.47
C VAL A 73 5.01 3.64 5.48
N ILE A 74 3.79 3.51 4.96
CA ILE A 74 2.59 3.28 5.76
C ILE A 74 2.18 1.82 5.59
N LEU A 75 1.89 1.16 6.70
CA LEU A 75 1.39 -0.21 6.80
C LEU A 75 -0.07 -0.19 7.29
N PRO A 76 -0.77 -1.34 7.28
CA PRO A 76 -2.12 -1.46 7.82
C PRO A 76 -2.23 -0.88 9.24
N LYS A 77 -3.41 -0.36 9.59
CA LYS A 77 -3.68 0.38 10.84
C LYS A 77 -2.88 1.68 10.97
N ASN A 78 -2.56 2.33 9.84
CA ASN A 78 -1.81 3.60 9.79
C ASN A 78 -0.45 3.58 10.49
N GLN A 79 0.18 2.42 10.60
CA GLN A 79 1.51 2.31 11.16
C GLN A 79 2.54 2.91 10.19
N LYS A 80 3.15 4.03 10.57
CA LYS A 80 4.15 4.74 9.76
C LYS A 80 5.54 4.52 10.31
N GLY A 81 6.54 4.35 9.43
CA GLY A 81 7.94 4.24 9.81
C GLY A 81 8.85 3.90 8.64
N TRP A 82 10.08 3.55 8.95
CA TRP A 82 11.14 3.32 7.97
C TRP A 82 11.50 1.84 7.88
N ILE A 83 11.62 1.35 6.66
CA ILE A 83 12.16 0.03 6.33
C ILE A 83 13.38 0.20 5.41
N ASN A 84 14.31 -0.75 5.44
CA ASN A 84 15.38 -0.75 4.46
C ASN A 84 14.82 -1.05 3.05
N SER A 85 15.37 -0.41 2.02
CA SER A 85 14.90 -0.55 0.63
C SER A 85 14.91 -1.98 0.13
N SER A 86 15.85 -2.81 0.62
CA SER A 86 15.92 -4.25 0.28
C SER A 86 14.70 -5.04 0.76
N GLN A 87 13.96 -4.53 1.74
CA GLN A 87 12.75 -5.16 2.31
C GLN A 87 11.47 -4.81 1.56
N PHE A 88 11.54 -3.86 0.63
CA PHE A 88 10.43 -3.45 -0.21
C PHE A 88 10.39 -4.24 -1.52
N SER A 89 9.19 -4.60 -1.96
CA SER A 89 8.91 -5.24 -3.25
C SER A 89 7.88 -4.41 -4.01
N LYS A 90 8.07 -4.25 -5.32
CA LYS A 90 7.10 -3.60 -6.22
C LYS A 90 5.88 -4.50 -6.54
N ILE A 91 5.89 -5.76 -6.08
CA ILE A 91 4.75 -6.65 -6.26
C ILE A 91 3.55 -6.09 -5.50
N ARG A 92 2.47 -5.80 -6.23
CA ARG A 92 1.22 -5.29 -5.67
C ARG A 92 0.44 -6.41 -5.00
N THR A 93 0.08 -6.16 -3.77
CA THR A 93 -0.78 -7.05 -2.96
C THR A 93 -1.84 -6.22 -2.27
N ALA A 94 -2.88 -6.87 -1.82
CA ALA A 94 -3.91 -6.27 -0.98
C ALA A 94 -4.15 -7.16 0.25
N LEU A 95 -4.56 -6.53 1.34
CA LEU A 95 -4.95 -7.21 2.57
C LEU A 95 -6.46 -7.20 2.65
N ILE A 96 -7.07 -8.36 2.82
CA ILE A 96 -8.51 -8.47 3.10
C ILE A 96 -8.78 -7.77 4.43
N SER A 97 -9.59 -6.73 4.40
CA SER A 97 -9.97 -5.93 5.56
C SER A 97 -11.47 -5.68 5.52
N ASP A 98 -12.08 -5.51 6.67
CA ASP A 98 -13.45 -4.99 6.74
C ASP A 98 -13.34 -3.48 6.98
N ASN A 99 -13.89 -2.68 6.10
CA ASN A 99 -14.12 -1.25 6.37
C ASN A 99 -15.41 -1.03 7.20
N VAL A 100 -15.79 -2.04 7.97
CA VAL A 100 -16.98 -1.97 8.83
C VAL A 100 -16.63 -1.12 10.04
N SER A 101 -17.46 -0.14 10.36
CA SER A 101 -17.34 0.70 11.55
C SER A 101 -17.24 -0.15 12.82
N GLU A 102 -16.57 0.36 13.86
CA GLU A 102 -16.36 -0.40 15.11
C GLU A 102 -17.66 -0.89 15.75
N THR A 103 -18.75 -0.14 15.58
CA THR A 103 -20.10 -0.49 16.06
C THR A 103 -20.71 -1.70 15.33
N GLU A 104 -20.42 -1.89 14.05
CA GLU A 104 -20.88 -3.07 13.29
C GLU A 104 -20.01 -4.32 13.54
N LYS A 105 -18.76 -4.16 13.98
CA LYS A 105 -17.85 -5.28 14.30
C LYS A 105 -18.35 -6.17 15.43
N VAL A 106 -19.10 -5.60 16.36
CA VAL A 106 -19.64 -6.33 17.53
C VAL A 106 -20.83 -7.22 17.13
N LEU A 107 -21.56 -6.88 16.09
CA LEU A 107 -22.79 -7.56 15.68
C LEU A 107 -22.63 -8.55 14.51
N LYS A 108 -21.57 -8.42 13.70
CA LYS A 108 -21.29 -9.36 12.61
C LYS A 108 -20.27 -10.39 13.07
N ASN A 109 -20.73 -11.58 13.43
CA ASN A 109 -19.89 -12.79 13.40
C ASN A 109 -18.98 -12.72 12.16
N HIS A 110 -17.69 -12.98 12.32
CA HIS A 110 -16.62 -12.91 11.30
C HIS A 110 -16.95 -13.72 10.03
N LYS A 111 -17.99 -13.28 9.30
CA LYS A 111 -18.42 -13.92 8.07
C LYS A 111 -17.30 -13.76 7.03
N PRO A 112 -16.84 -14.85 6.43
CA PRO A 112 -15.83 -14.77 5.39
C PRO A 112 -16.35 -13.98 4.19
N LEU A 113 -15.46 -13.21 3.55
CA LEU A 113 -15.74 -12.51 2.31
C LEU A 113 -15.62 -13.48 1.14
N SER A 114 -16.50 -13.35 0.15
CA SER A 114 -16.46 -14.19 -1.03
C SER A 114 -15.62 -13.54 -2.13
N ILE A 115 -14.70 -14.32 -2.74
CA ILE A 115 -14.11 -14.03 -4.04
C ILE A 115 -15.04 -14.62 -5.08
N LYS A 116 -15.41 -13.86 -6.11
CA LYS A 116 -16.41 -14.22 -7.10
C LYS A 116 -15.78 -14.38 -8.48
N ASP A 117 -16.39 -15.19 -9.35
CA ASP A 117 -16.07 -15.25 -10.78
C ASP A 117 -16.66 -14.04 -11.54
N LYS A 118 -16.47 -14.00 -12.87
CA LYS A 118 -17.04 -12.96 -13.75
C LYS A 118 -18.58 -12.95 -13.75
N ASN A 119 -19.21 -14.09 -13.45
CA ASN A 119 -20.65 -14.25 -13.36
C ASN A 119 -21.20 -13.96 -11.96
N LYS A 120 -20.36 -13.41 -11.06
CA LYS A 120 -20.68 -13.10 -9.66
C LYS A 120 -20.95 -14.33 -8.77
N ASN A 121 -20.60 -15.55 -9.21
CA ASN A 121 -20.70 -16.74 -8.38
C ASN A 121 -19.50 -16.81 -7.40
N PRO A 122 -19.72 -17.20 -6.15
CA PRO A 122 -18.63 -17.34 -5.19
C PRO A 122 -17.75 -18.55 -5.55
N ILE A 123 -16.44 -18.32 -5.69
CA ILE A 123 -15.45 -19.36 -5.99
C ILE A 123 -14.52 -19.65 -4.81
N ALA A 124 -14.41 -18.72 -3.88
CA ALA A 124 -13.67 -18.90 -2.63
C ALA A 124 -14.22 -18.01 -1.52
N TYR A 125 -14.01 -18.43 -0.29
CA TYR A 125 -14.28 -17.63 0.90
C TYR A 125 -12.98 -17.34 1.63
N VAL A 126 -12.74 -16.07 1.96
CA VAL A 126 -11.51 -15.58 2.60
C VAL A 126 -11.83 -14.80 3.87
N HIS A 127 -10.99 -14.97 4.87
CA HIS A 127 -11.11 -14.26 6.12
C HIS A 127 -10.27 -12.96 6.09
N LYS A 128 -10.62 -12.04 6.96
CA LYS A 128 -9.82 -10.84 7.25
C LYS A 128 -8.37 -11.21 7.56
N GLY A 129 -7.44 -10.38 7.07
CA GLY A 129 -6.01 -10.58 7.26
C GLY A 129 -5.36 -11.50 6.24
N VAL A 130 -6.12 -12.10 5.31
CA VAL A 130 -5.56 -12.82 4.16
C VAL A 130 -4.93 -11.81 3.20
N ILE A 131 -3.75 -12.12 2.69
CA ILE A 131 -3.07 -11.33 1.65
C ILE A 131 -3.35 -11.98 0.31
N VAL A 132 -3.80 -11.16 -0.65
CA VAL A 132 -4.04 -11.55 -2.03
C VAL A 132 -3.10 -10.77 -2.96
N LYS A 133 -2.73 -11.35 -4.09
CA LYS A 133 -2.04 -10.63 -5.16
C LYS A 133 -3.05 -9.70 -5.83
N LEU A 134 -2.73 -8.43 -5.98
CA LEU A 134 -3.55 -7.48 -6.72
C LEU A 134 -3.17 -7.58 -8.20
N ILE A 135 -4.15 -7.86 -9.05
CA ILE A 135 -3.97 -7.97 -10.50
C ILE A 135 -4.38 -6.65 -11.14
N SER A 136 -5.61 -6.24 -10.95
CA SER A 136 -6.16 -4.99 -11.45
C SER A 136 -7.29 -4.48 -10.56
N CYS A 137 -7.60 -3.19 -10.63
CA CYS A 137 -8.80 -2.61 -10.03
C CYS A 137 -9.51 -1.75 -11.07
N SER A 138 -10.82 -1.83 -11.12
CA SER A 138 -11.69 -0.99 -11.93
C SER A 138 -12.89 -0.59 -11.09
N ASN A 139 -13.13 0.73 -10.96
CA ASN A 139 -14.21 1.27 -10.15
C ASN A 139 -14.23 0.64 -8.73
N ASP A 140 -15.29 -0.12 -8.44
CA ASP A 140 -15.54 -0.72 -7.13
C ASP A 140 -15.07 -2.17 -6.98
N LEU A 141 -14.53 -2.77 -8.05
CA LEU A 141 -14.08 -4.16 -8.08
C LEU A 141 -12.59 -4.27 -8.35
N CYS A 142 -11.92 -5.17 -7.63
CA CYS A 142 -10.54 -5.55 -7.89
C CYS A 142 -10.45 -7.03 -8.26
N GLU A 143 -9.69 -7.33 -9.31
CA GLU A 143 -9.26 -8.67 -9.63
C GLU A 143 -8.08 -9.05 -8.75
N VAL A 144 -8.19 -10.17 -8.08
CA VAL A 144 -7.20 -10.65 -7.11
C VAL A 144 -6.84 -12.10 -7.39
N GLY A 145 -5.58 -12.44 -7.11
CA GLY A 145 -5.07 -13.80 -7.15
C GLY A 145 -4.79 -14.33 -5.74
N LEU A 146 -5.23 -15.54 -5.47
CA LEU A 146 -4.98 -16.25 -4.23
C LEU A 146 -4.13 -17.50 -4.50
N ASP A 147 -2.93 -17.54 -3.94
CA ASP A 147 -2.05 -18.71 -4.01
C ASP A 147 -2.45 -19.71 -2.93
N ILE A 148 -3.05 -20.81 -3.34
CA ILE A 148 -3.47 -21.89 -2.45
C ILE A 148 -2.39 -22.97 -2.45
N LYS A 149 -1.75 -23.16 -1.30
CA LYS A 149 -0.82 -24.27 -1.09
C LYS A 149 -1.60 -25.47 -0.56
N LYS A 150 -1.64 -26.56 -1.30
CA LYS A 150 -2.07 -27.86 -0.75
C LYS A 150 -0.88 -28.54 -0.09
N GLU A 151 -0.88 -28.57 1.24
CA GLU A 151 -0.01 -29.49 1.98
C GLU A 151 -0.67 -30.85 2.00
N LYS A 152 -0.36 -31.68 1.01
CA LYS A 152 -0.69 -33.10 1.06
C LYS A 152 0.54 -33.88 0.63
N TYR A 153 0.97 -34.79 1.51
CA TYR A 153 2.02 -35.78 1.38
C TYR A 153 2.67 -35.88 -0.02
N PHE A 154 3.95 -35.53 -0.14
CA PHE A 154 4.87 -35.71 -1.29
C PHE A 154 4.71 -34.84 -2.54
N PHE A 155 3.59 -34.17 -2.83
CA PHE A 155 3.48 -33.31 -4.01
C PHE A 155 3.06 -31.88 -3.60
N ARG A 156 3.98 -30.92 -3.79
CA ARG A 156 3.73 -29.48 -3.63
C ARG A 156 3.00 -28.94 -4.86
N ASN A 157 1.72 -29.18 -4.99
CA ASN A 157 0.92 -28.50 -5.99
C ASN A 157 0.38 -27.19 -5.40
N SER A 158 0.92 -26.07 -5.87
CA SER A 158 0.31 -24.77 -5.66
C SER A 158 -0.54 -24.44 -6.89
N TYR A 159 -1.77 -24.03 -6.69
CA TYR A 159 -2.60 -23.45 -7.74
C TYR A 159 -3.01 -22.04 -7.36
N SER A 160 -3.12 -21.18 -8.37
CA SER A 160 -3.59 -19.81 -8.21
C SER A 160 -5.06 -19.77 -8.59
N LEU A 161 -5.87 -19.19 -7.72
CA LEU A 161 -7.28 -18.90 -7.96
C LEU A 161 -7.41 -17.40 -8.20
N ASN A 162 -7.93 -17.00 -9.35
CA ASN A 162 -8.21 -15.61 -9.67
C ASN A 162 -9.70 -15.33 -9.60
N GLY A 163 -10.06 -14.16 -9.08
CA GLY A 163 -11.45 -13.73 -9.00
C GLY A 163 -11.58 -12.29 -8.56
N TYR A 164 -12.80 -11.86 -8.30
CA TYR A 164 -13.16 -10.47 -8.05
C TYR A 164 -13.66 -10.28 -6.62
N ILE A 165 -13.25 -9.18 -6.02
CA ILE A 165 -13.69 -8.73 -4.69
C ILE A 165 -13.94 -7.22 -4.71
N GLU A 166 -14.86 -6.75 -3.90
CA GLU A 166 -15.15 -5.33 -3.76
C GLU A 166 -13.94 -4.58 -3.17
N LYS A 167 -13.61 -3.44 -3.78
CA LYS A 167 -12.46 -2.60 -3.43
C LYS A 167 -12.47 -2.15 -1.96
N ASN A 168 -13.64 -1.83 -1.42
CA ASN A 168 -13.82 -1.42 -0.03
C ASN A 168 -13.48 -2.51 1.00
N ASN A 169 -13.40 -3.76 0.58
CA ASN A 169 -12.96 -4.89 1.41
C ASN A 169 -11.44 -5.12 1.36
N LEU A 170 -10.71 -4.20 0.74
CA LEU A 170 -9.26 -4.32 0.55
C LEU A 170 -8.52 -3.12 1.15
N TRP A 171 -7.42 -3.40 1.81
CA TRP A 171 -6.40 -2.41 2.14
C TRP A 171 -5.19 -2.61 1.22
N GLY A 172 -4.63 -1.52 0.69
CA GLY A 172 -3.50 -1.58 -0.26
C GLY A 172 -3.91 -1.29 -1.70
N VAL A 173 -5.13 -0.78 -1.90
CA VAL A 173 -5.68 -0.33 -3.18
C VAL A 173 -6.06 1.16 -3.09
N GLU A 174 -6.01 1.85 -4.21
CA GLU A 174 -6.49 3.22 -4.41
C GLU A 174 -7.66 3.26 -5.36
#